data_a1a68bf5c4ce549d946252507e35c114
#
_entry.id   a1a68bf5c4ce549d946252507e35c114
#
_cell.length_a   1.000
_cell.length_b   1.000
_cell.length_c   1.000
_cell.angle_alpha   90.00
_cell.angle_beta   90.00
_cell.angle_gamma   90.00
#
_symmetry.space_group_name_H-M   'P 1'
#
loop_
_entity.id
_entity.type
_entity.pdbx_description
1 polymer ?
#
loop_
_entity_poly.entity_id
_entity_poly.type
_entity_poly.pdbx_seq_one_letter_code
_entity_poly.pdbx_strand_id
1 'polypeptide(L)'
;MDRKRHLIAAVCTIASISPQARFSCDASWGFYAHRLINRLAVFTLPEQMIEFYKVNIDYITDHAVDPDKRRYAVKAEAMRHYIDLDQWIHSENDDLPRDFASALLQRSKFYLSIDGEALSLFRDSIQIALDPDTLWLSDSVLLMVCPARNYWTLKEFRICLYENLMPEYDPASWSVPVTRLGGPFASLTKHGVLVIDDRFCPHGILPYHLERCHRQLVHAFRAEDPVRILRLSAELGHYLGDAHVPLHTSKNYNGQLTGQDGIHAFWESRIPELFAADSFDYFVGPAYFLDDIRAAIWKIIFESHCGVEDILQTERTLRSVTPEDQQYCFEPRGGSLTMQACRNYAAAFNARLNGQVEQRMRSCILATGCFWMSAWVEAGQPDLLRLYDKKTSLGDTTKSTPPLAPSWQWLRQHE
;
A
#
# COMPACT_ATOMS: atom_id res chain seq x y z
N MET A 1 -79.34 15.18 -23.75
CA MET A 1 -78.47 16.28 -23.22
C MET A 1 -77.91 15.80 -21.89
N ASP A 2 -76.74 15.17 -21.90
CA ASP A 2 -76.11 14.73 -20.68
C ASP A 2 -74.57 14.85 -20.84
N ARG A 3 -73.95 15.73 -20.08
CA ARG A 3 -72.54 15.95 -20.05
C ARG A 3 -71.89 15.00 -19.00
N LYS A 4 -71.24 13.95 -19.44
CA LYS A 4 -70.40 13.13 -18.57
C LYS A 4 -69.08 13.86 -18.31
N ARG A 5 -68.83 14.22 -17.06
CA ARG A 5 -67.55 14.70 -16.54
C ARG A 5 -66.61 13.49 -16.33
N HIS A 6 -65.48 13.47 -17.03
CA HIS A 6 -64.40 12.53 -16.74
C HIS A 6 -63.52 13.15 -15.65
N LEU A 7 -63.46 12.48 -14.51
CA LEU A 7 -62.53 12.74 -13.42
C LEU A 7 -61.23 12.00 -13.77
N ILE A 8 -60.15 12.74 -14.04
CA ILE A 8 -58.81 12.17 -14.19
C ILE A 8 -58.21 12.12 -12.80
N ALA A 9 -58.03 10.92 -12.26
CA ALA A 9 -57.29 10.67 -11.04
C ALA A 9 -55.77 10.67 -11.37
N ALA A 10 -55.07 11.71 -10.95
CA ALA A 10 -53.59 11.72 -10.99
C ALA A 10 -53.05 10.86 -9.85
N VAL A 11 -52.52 9.71 -10.20
CA VAL A 11 -51.77 8.86 -9.27
C VAL A 11 -50.37 9.50 -9.12
N CYS A 12 -50.13 10.18 -8.02
CA CYS A 12 -48.78 10.58 -7.59
C CYS A 12 -48.00 9.35 -7.14
N THR A 13 -47.16 8.81 -7.99
CA THR A 13 -46.17 7.83 -7.60
C THR A 13 -45.07 8.57 -6.82
N ILE A 14 -45.10 8.46 -5.50
CA ILE A 14 -43.98 8.88 -4.64
C ILE A 14 -42.87 7.87 -4.85
N ALA A 15 -41.88 8.22 -5.68
CA ALA A 15 -40.64 7.50 -5.74
C ALA A 15 -39.91 7.72 -4.41
N SER A 16 -39.81 6.68 -3.61
CA SER A 16 -38.97 6.64 -2.42
C SER A 16 -37.51 6.75 -2.85
N ILE A 17 -37.00 7.98 -2.82
CA ILE A 17 -35.57 8.23 -2.96
C ILE A 17 -34.95 7.81 -1.64
N SER A 18 -34.34 6.65 -1.60
CA SER A 18 -33.39 6.28 -0.55
C SER A 18 -32.27 7.31 -0.58
N PRO A 19 -31.97 8.02 0.51
CA PRO A 19 -30.78 8.83 0.55
C PRO A 19 -29.58 7.90 0.67
N GLN A 20 -29.05 7.44 -0.44
CA GLN A 20 -27.66 7.00 -0.47
C GLN A 20 -26.82 8.28 -0.27
N ALA A 21 -26.49 8.56 0.98
CA ALA A 21 -25.49 9.55 1.31
C ALA A 21 -24.20 9.10 0.61
N ARG A 22 -23.86 9.78 -0.48
CA ARG A 22 -22.56 9.62 -1.11
C ARG A 22 -21.56 10.21 -0.12
N PHE A 23 -20.83 9.34 0.56
CA PHE A 23 -19.65 9.75 1.30
C PHE A 23 -18.65 10.32 0.28
N SER A 24 -18.56 11.64 0.19
CA SER A 24 -17.43 12.27 -0.46
C SER A 24 -16.27 12.15 0.53
N CYS A 25 -15.43 11.17 0.35
CA CYS A 25 -14.18 11.05 1.07
C CYS A 25 -13.24 12.12 0.50
N ASP A 26 -13.16 13.29 1.15
CA ASP A 26 -12.02 14.16 0.96
C ASP A 26 -10.80 13.41 1.51
N ALA A 27 -9.82 13.17 0.63
CA ALA A 27 -8.56 12.45 0.87
C ALA A 27 -7.63 13.08 1.93
N SER A 28 -8.18 13.88 2.81
CA SER A 28 -7.46 14.67 3.80
C SER A 28 -7.28 13.95 5.17
N TRP A 29 -7.76 12.72 5.33
CA TRP A 29 -8.07 12.16 6.65
C TRP A 29 -6.95 11.31 7.25
N GLY A 30 -6.37 10.34 6.55
CA GLY A 30 -5.20 9.55 6.97
C GLY A 30 -3.92 10.39 7.09
N PHE A 31 -3.90 11.55 6.48
CA PHE A 31 -2.76 12.47 6.44
C PHE A 31 -2.25 12.93 7.80
N TYR A 32 -3.12 13.04 8.81
CA TYR A 32 -2.70 13.46 10.15
C TYR A 32 -1.78 12.43 10.81
N ALA A 33 -2.18 11.15 10.80
CA ALA A 33 -1.41 10.09 11.41
C ALA A 33 -0.05 9.87 10.72
N HIS A 34 -0.02 9.82 9.38
CA HIS A 34 1.24 9.68 8.61
C HIS A 34 2.22 10.83 8.88
N ARG A 35 1.74 12.07 8.91
CA ARG A 35 2.57 13.24 9.25
C ARG A 35 3.13 13.15 10.66
N LEU A 36 2.30 12.78 11.63
CA LEU A 36 2.70 12.66 13.02
C LEU A 36 3.73 11.54 13.21
N ILE A 37 3.53 10.38 12.60
CA ILE A 37 4.45 9.24 12.64
C ILE A 37 5.81 9.65 12.08
N ASN A 38 5.88 10.19 10.88
CA ASN A 38 7.12 10.60 10.26
C ASN A 38 7.86 11.67 11.08
N ARG A 39 7.12 12.65 11.60
CA ARG A 39 7.68 13.71 12.45
C ARG A 39 8.29 13.15 13.72
N LEU A 40 7.59 12.24 14.40
CA LEU A 40 8.05 11.66 15.66
C LEU A 40 9.18 10.64 15.47
N ALA A 41 9.22 9.92 14.35
CA ALA A 41 10.29 8.99 14.01
C ALA A 41 11.66 9.67 13.95
N VAL A 42 11.73 10.96 13.59
CA VAL A 42 12.98 11.74 13.59
C VAL A 42 13.66 11.73 14.96
N PHE A 43 12.87 11.75 16.05
CA PHE A 43 13.40 11.81 17.42
C PHE A 43 13.85 10.45 17.96
N THR A 44 13.66 9.36 17.21
CA THR A 44 14.22 8.05 17.55
C THR A 44 15.63 7.84 17.01
N LEU A 45 16.06 8.67 16.06
CA LEU A 45 17.31 8.51 15.32
C LEU A 45 18.57 8.76 16.20
N PRO A 46 19.68 8.08 15.91
CA PRO A 46 20.95 8.31 16.60
C PRO A 46 21.54 9.68 16.26
N GLU A 47 22.48 10.14 17.09
CA GLU A 47 23.13 11.44 17.00
C GLU A 47 23.68 11.75 15.60
N GLN A 48 24.26 10.75 14.92
CA GLN A 48 24.84 10.89 13.58
C GLN A 48 23.81 11.17 12.47
N MET A 49 22.54 10.90 12.73
CA MET A 49 21.45 11.08 11.76
C MET A 49 20.48 12.20 12.14
N ILE A 50 20.25 12.39 13.44
CA ILE A 50 19.12 13.21 13.93
C ILE A 50 19.23 14.66 13.45
N GLU A 51 20.43 15.23 13.35
CA GLU A 51 20.60 16.62 12.96
C GLU A 51 20.17 16.88 11.52
N PHE A 52 20.56 15.99 10.59
CA PHE A 52 20.14 16.04 9.19
C PHE A 52 18.60 15.95 9.05
N TYR A 53 17.96 15.02 9.76
CA TYR A 53 16.51 14.87 9.70
C TYR A 53 15.75 15.98 10.42
N LYS A 54 16.28 16.47 11.55
CA LYS A 54 15.64 17.51 12.36
C LYS A 54 15.54 18.85 11.63
N VAL A 55 16.58 19.25 10.89
CA VAL A 55 16.52 20.49 10.08
C VAL A 55 15.59 20.36 8.88
N ASN A 56 15.31 19.14 8.43
CA ASN A 56 14.40 18.83 7.34
C ASN A 56 13.05 18.24 7.84
N ILE A 57 12.73 18.43 9.13
CA ILE A 57 11.58 17.77 9.76
C ILE A 57 10.25 18.17 9.12
N ASP A 58 10.11 19.41 8.69
CA ASP A 58 8.90 19.87 8.02
C ASP A 58 8.76 19.22 6.64
N TYR A 59 9.86 19.04 5.90
CA TYR A 59 9.83 18.27 4.65
C TYR A 59 9.37 16.81 4.90
N ILE A 60 10.01 16.11 5.84
CA ILE A 60 9.65 14.73 6.19
C ILE A 60 8.18 14.61 6.61
N THR A 61 7.67 15.61 7.33
CA THR A 61 6.28 15.68 7.78
C THR A 61 5.32 15.90 6.61
N ASP A 62 5.55 16.91 5.78
CA ASP A 62 4.63 17.33 4.73
C ASP A 62 4.58 16.33 3.56
N HIS A 63 5.71 15.69 3.27
CA HIS A 63 5.82 14.68 2.21
C HIS A 63 5.47 13.25 2.65
N ALA A 64 5.13 13.06 3.92
CA ALA A 64 4.63 11.78 4.44
C ALA A 64 3.34 11.30 3.74
N VAL A 65 2.61 12.19 3.08
CA VAL A 65 1.31 11.90 2.43
C VAL A 65 1.37 11.96 0.89
N ASP A 66 2.56 12.07 0.33
CA ASP A 66 2.72 12.14 -1.12
C ASP A 66 2.35 10.85 -1.84
N PRO A 67 2.58 9.63 -1.29
CA PRO A 67 2.06 8.40 -1.88
C PRO A 67 0.55 8.40 -2.06
N ASP A 68 -0.22 8.83 -1.06
CA ASP A 68 -1.68 8.95 -1.17
C ASP A 68 -2.11 9.91 -2.28
N LYS A 69 -1.44 11.05 -2.39
CA LYS A 69 -1.72 12.01 -3.47
C LYS A 69 -1.42 11.41 -4.85
N ARG A 70 -0.37 10.57 -4.96
CA ARG A 70 -0.01 9.89 -6.22
C ARG A 70 -1.04 8.87 -6.68
N ARG A 71 -1.81 8.27 -5.78
CA ARG A 71 -2.89 7.31 -6.13
C ARG A 71 -3.87 7.87 -7.15
N TYR A 72 -4.10 9.17 -7.16
CA TYR A 72 -4.99 9.83 -8.11
C TYR A 72 -4.40 9.96 -9.52
N ALA A 73 -3.07 9.86 -9.65
CA ALA A 73 -2.38 10.05 -10.92
C ALA A 73 -1.74 8.76 -11.47
N VAL A 74 -1.37 7.83 -10.58
CA VAL A 74 -0.59 6.62 -10.92
C VAL A 74 -1.35 5.37 -10.49
N LYS A 75 -1.83 4.58 -11.45
CA LYS A 75 -2.57 3.34 -11.19
C LYS A 75 -1.83 2.36 -10.28
N ALA A 76 -0.54 2.19 -10.54
CA ALA A 76 0.32 1.29 -9.78
C ALA A 76 0.51 1.71 -8.32
N GLU A 77 0.12 2.93 -7.95
CA GLU A 77 0.28 3.40 -6.57
C GLU A 77 -0.68 2.70 -5.61
N ALA A 78 -1.95 2.54 -5.99
CA ALA A 78 -2.98 2.01 -5.09
C ALA A 78 -2.60 0.65 -4.46
N MET A 79 -2.07 -0.30 -5.24
CA MET A 79 -1.72 -1.62 -4.75
C MET A 79 -0.51 -1.65 -3.80
N ARG A 80 0.23 -0.54 -3.68
CA ARG A 80 1.41 -0.41 -2.81
C ARG A 80 1.04 -0.16 -1.36
N HIS A 81 -0.20 0.25 -1.10
CA HIS A 81 -0.70 0.65 0.21
C HIS A 81 -1.26 -0.51 1.05
N TYR A 82 -1.50 -1.68 0.47
CA TYR A 82 -2.16 -2.79 1.16
C TYR A 82 -1.69 -4.17 0.71
N ILE A 83 -2.12 -5.18 1.45
CA ILE A 83 -2.07 -6.59 1.06
C ILE A 83 -3.23 -7.34 1.69
N ASP A 84 -4.11 -7.92 0.88
CA ASP A 84 -5.24 -8.73 1.35
C ASP A 84 -4.75 -10.13 1.74
N LEU A 85 -4.21 -10.31 2.95
CA LEU A 85 -3.67 -11.59 3.41
C LEU A 85 -4.70 -12.71 3.40
N ASP A 86 -5.95 -12.38 3.70
CA ASP A 86 -7.09 -13.29 3.66
C ASP A 86 -7.40 -13.86 2.25
N GLN A 87 -6.79 -13.32 1.21
CA GLN A 87 -6.88 -13.86 -0.17
C GLN A 87 -5.72 -14.81 -0.52
N TRP A 88 -4.69 -14.84 0.31
CA TRP A 88 -3.46 -15.61 0.04
C TRP A 88 -3.24 -16.74 1.03
N ILE A 89 -3.70 -16.59 2.28
CA ILE A 89 -3.47 -17.54 3.37
C ILE A 89 -4.82 -18.09 3.80
N HIS A 90 -5.15 -19.31 3.33
CA HIS A 90 -6.42 -19.96 3.62
C HIS A 90 -6.30 -21.05 4.70
N SER A 91 -5.09 -21.43 5.07
CA SER A 91 -4.80 -22.43 6.12
C SER A 91 -3.45 -22.18 6.75
N GLU A 92 -3.17 -22.80 7.90
CA GLU A 92 -1.87 -22.72 8.59
C GLU A 92 -0.68 -23.18 7.73
N ASN A 93 -0.94 -24.01 6.71
CA ASN A 93 0.07 -24.54 5.79
C ASN A 93 0.17 -23.76 4.47
N ASP A 94 -0.65 -22.73 4.28
CA ASP A 94 -0.66 -21.92 3.07
C ASP A 94 0.28 -20.72 3.26
N ASP A 95 1.50 -20.84 2.77
CA ASP A 95 2.52 -19.80 2.93
C ASP A 95 2.67 -18.98 1.64
N LEU A 96 2.50 -17.66 1.77
CA LEU A 96 2.81 -16.72 0.71
C LEU A 96 4.31 -16.44 0.72
N PRO A 97 5.06 -16.74 -0.38
CA PRO A 97 6.49 -16.48 -0.43
C PRO A 97 6.86 -15.05 -0.08
N ARG A 98 7.86 -14.90 0.78
CA ARG A 98 8.33 -13.59 1.25
C ARG A 98 9.11 -12.82 0.20
N ASP A 99 9.62 -13.51 -0.82
CA ASP A 99 10.26 -12.93 -1.99
C ASP A 99 9.26 -12.74 -3.12
N PHE A 100 9.18 -11.52 -3.70
CA PHE A 100 8.15 -11.19 -4.68
C PHE A 100 8.24 -12.01 -5.97
N ALA A 101 9.45 -12.31 -6.46
CA ALA A 101 9.60 -13.13 -7.65
C ALA A 101 9.05 -14.54 -7.42
N SER A 102 9.35 -15.13 -6.26
CA SER A 102 8.81 -16.44 -5.86
C SER A 102 7.30 -16.41 -5.68
N ALA A 103 6.77 -15.33 -5.09
CA ALA A 103 5.33 -15.13 -4.93
C ALA A 103 4.61 -15.01 -6.27
N LEU A 104 5.15 -14.25 -7.21
CA LEU A 104 4.63 -14.16 -8.58
C LEU A 104 4.65 -15.51 -9.29
N LEU A 105 5.76 -16.25 -9.24
CA LEU A 105 5.87 -17.56 -9.86
C LEU A 105 4.86 -18.57 -9.29
N GLN A 106 4.60 -18.49 -8.00
CA GLN A 106 3.66 -19.40 -7.33
C GLN A 106 2.20 -19.04 -7.59
N ARG A 107 1.87 -17.74 -7.69
CA ARG A 107 0.48 -17.26 -7.66
C ARG A 107 -0.01 -16.65 -8.97
N SER A 108 0.87 -16.40 -9.96
CA SER A 108 0.52 -15.82 -11.26
C SER A 108 0.81 -16.78 -12.40
N LYS A 109 0.25 -16.51 -13.57
CA LYS A 109 0.51 -17.29 -14.78
C LYS A 109 1.31 -16.45 -15.77
N PHE A 110 2.19 -17.10 -16.50
CA PHE A 110 3.09 -16.46 -17.45
C PHE A 110 2.83 -17.00 -18.85
N TYR A 111 2.59 -16.11 -19.79
CA TYR A 111 2.31 -16.45 -21.17
C TYR A 111 3.29 -15.75 -22.11
N LEU A 112 3.76 -16.48 -23.10
CA LEU A 112 4.50 -15.88 -24.20
C LEU A 112 3.53 -15.70 -25.37
N SER A 113 3.26 -14.46 -25.75
CA SER A 113 2.43 -14.13 -26.92
C SER A 113 3.32 -13.93 -28.13
N ILE A 114 3.17 -14.76 -29.17
CA ILE A 114 3.90 -14.68 -30.44
C ILE A 114 2.88 -14.84 -31.56
N ASP A 115 2.91 -13.93 -32.53
CA ASP A 115 2.03 -13.93 -33.70
C ASP A 115 0.52 -14.09 -33.36
N GLY A 116 0.12 -13.59 -32.17
CA GLY A 116 -1.27 -13.65 -31.68
C GLY A 116 -1.63 -14.94 -30.92
N GLU A 117 -0.74 -15.92 -30.85
CA GLU A 117 -0.91 -17.10 -30.00
C GLU A 117 -0.30 -16.87 -28.61
N ALA A 118 -1.03 -17.26 -27.56
CA ALA A 118 -0.58 -17.21 -26.18
C ALA A 118 -0.17 -18.60 -25.69
N LEU A 119 1.12 -18.80 -25.47
CA LEU A 119 1.72 -20.04 -25.02
C LEU A 119 2.05 -19.96 -23.53
N SER A 120 1.70 -20.97 -22.72
CA SER A 120 2.18 -21.04 -21.33
C SER A 120 3.71 -21.04 -21.33
N LEU A 121 4.32 -20.13 -20.56
CA LEU A 121 5.76 -19.96 -20.55
C LEU A 121 6.47 -21.14 -19.90
N PHE A 122 5.98 -21.56 -18.73
CA PHE A 122 6.58 -22.62 -17.94
C PHE A 122 5.75 -23.90 -18.01
N ARG A 123 6.41 -25.03 -17.73
CA ARG A 123 5.73 -26.31 -17.43
C ARG A 123 4.92 -26.14 -16.14
N ASP A 124 4.06 -27.10 -15.84
CA ASP A 124 3.16 -27.02 -14.69
C ASP A 124 3.88 -26.73 -13.37
N SER A 125 3.18 -26.03 -12.46
CA SER A 125 3.66 -25.57 -11.15
C SER A 125 4.25 -26.68 -10.26
N ILE A 126 3.92 -27.95 -10.49
CA ILE A 126 4.47 -29.11 -9.77
C ILE A 126 6.00 -29.21 -9.95
N GLN A 127 6.55 -28.85 -11.11
CA GLN A 127 8.00 -28.93 -11.35
C GLN A 127 8.78 -27.79 -10.67
N ILE A 128 8.15 -26.62 -10.50
CA ILE A 128 8.74 -25.51 -9.73
C ILE A 128 8.89 -25.90 -8.25
N ALA A 129 7.97 -26.70 -7.72
CA ALA A 129 8.05 -27.19 -6.35
C ALA A 129 9.15 -28.23 -6.11
N LEU A 130 9.54 -28.98 -7.15
CA LEU A 130 10.58 -30.00 -7.08
C LEU A 130 12.00 -29.46 -7.27
N ASP A 131 12.15 -28.41 -8.06
CA ASP A 131 13.41 -27.71 -8.29
C ASP A 131 13.16 -26.20 -8.35
N PRO A 132 13.15 -25.52 -7.20
CA PRO A 132 12.77 -24.10 -7.10
C PRO A 132 13.75 -23.15 -7.78
N ASP A 133 14.96 -23.61 -8.10
CA ASP A 133 15.97 -22.78 -8.75
C ASP A 133 15.96 -22.89 -10.28
N THR A 134 15.23 -23.85 -10.83
CA THR A 134 15.14 -24.09 -12.28
C THR A 134 13.71 -23.99 -12.79
N LEU A 135 13.45 -23.04 -13.66
CA LEU A 135 12.16 -22.80 -14.29
C LEU A 135 12.17 -23.43 -15.71
N TRP A 136 11.56 -24.60 -15.84
CA TRP A 136 11.50 -25.30 -17.11
C TRP A 136 10.48 -24.67 -18.06
N LEU A 137 10.93 -24.35 -19.29
CA LEU A 137 10.07 -23.83 -20.34
C LEU A 137 9.11 -24.92 -20.84
N SER A 138 7.89 -24.51 -21.23
CA SER A 138 6.90 -25.44 -21.79
C SER A 138 7.32 -25.94 -23.18
N ASP A 139 6.85 -27.14 -23.54
CA ASP A 139 7.15 -27.73 -24.83
C ASP A 139 6.66 -26.89 -26.00
N SER A 140 5.52 -26.20 -25.86
CA SER A 140 4.97 -25.28 -26.84
C SER A 140 5.92 -24.09 -27.10
N VAL A 141 6.49 -23.52 -26.04
CA VAL A 141 7.49 -22.45 -26.16
C VAL A 141 8.77 -22.96 -26.82
N LEU A 142 9.24 -24.16 -26.45
CA LEU A 142 10.43 -24.76 -27.04
C LEU A 142 10.28 -24.97 -28.55
N LEU A 143 9.13 -25.45 -29.00
CA LEU A 143 8.84 -25.69 -30.43
C LEU A 143 8.70 -24.38 -31.22
N MET A 144 8.02 -23.38 -30.67
CA MET A 144 7.72 -22.13 -31.37
C MET A 144 8.92 -21.18 -31.42
N VAL A 145 9.69 -21.11 -30.34
CA VAL A 145 10.70 -20.06 -30.10
C VAL A 145 12.12 -20.56 -30.34
N CYS A 146 12.37 -21.86 -30.16
CA CYS A 146 13.71 -22.46 -30.24
C CYS A 146 14.73 -21.68 -29.39
N PRO A 147 14.51 -21.56 -28.06
CA PRO A 147 15.39 -20.79 -27.21
C PRO A 147 16.77 -21.45 -27.10
N ALA A 148 17.77 -20.67 -26.65
CA ALA A 148 19.15 -21.17 -26.51
C ALA A 148 19.27 -22.34 -25.50
N ARG A 149 18.32 -22.46 -24.58
CA ARG A 149 18.19 -23.57 -23.61
C ARG A 149 16.74 -23.74 -23.16
N ASN A 150 16.41 -24.90 -22.63
CA ASN A 150 15.04 -25.29 -22.24
C ASN A 150 14.65 -24.91 -20.81
N TYR A 151 15.45 -24.11 -20.11
CA TYR A 151 15.20 -23.65 -18.77
C TYR A 151 15.66 -22.22 -18.55
N TRP A 152 15.07 -21.57 -17.54
CA TRP A 152 15.47 -20.29 -16.98
C TRP A 152 15.83 -20.49 -15.51
N THR A 153 16.94 -19.91 -15.03
CA THR A 153 17.23 -19.99 -13.60
C THR A 153 16.39 -18.97 -12.84
N LEU A 154 15.99 -19.28 -11.63
CA LEU A 154 15.26 -18.34 -10.77
C LEU A 154 16.04 -17.03 -10.58
N LYS A 155 17.38 -17.11 -10.49
CA LYS A 155 18.25 -15.93 -10.40
C LYS A 155 18.11 -15.01 -11.61
N GLU A 156 18.16 -15.55 -12.81
CA GLU A 156 18.02 -14.78 -14.07
C GLU A 156 16.60 -14.23 -14.23
N PHE A 157 15.60 -15.02 -13.87
CA PHE A 157 14.21 -14.55 -13.85
C PHE A 157 14.03 -13.38 -12.90
N ARG A 158 14.61 -13.43 -11.69
CA ARG A 158 14.61 -12.30 -10.74
C ARG A 158 15.26 -11.05 -11.34
N ILE A 159 16.40 -11.18 -12.00
CA ILE A 159 17.05 -10.05 -12.68
C ILE A 159 16.11 -9.46 -13.73
N CYS A 160 15.55 -10.28 -14.59
CA CYS A 160 14.58 -9.85 -15.61
C CYS A 160 13.39 -9.13 -15.00
N LEU A 161 12.81 -9.68 -13.93
CA LEU A 161 11.68 -9.10 -13.21
C LEU A 161 12.03 -7.71 -12.65
N TYR A 162 13.14 -7.60 -11.94
CA TYR A 162 13.54 -6.34 -11.30
C TYR A 162 14.02 -5.27 -12.28
N GLU A 163 14.60 -5.64 -13.41
CA GLU A 163 15.05 -4.69 -14.42
C GLU A 163 13.93 -4.20 -15.35
N ASN A 164 12.98 -5.08 -15.68
CA ASN A 164 12.00 -4.79 -16.74
C ASN A 164 10.56 -4.59 -16.22
N LEU A 165 10.18 -5.21 -15.12
CA LEU A 165 8.80 -5.20 -14.62
C LEU A 165 8.63 -4.32 -13.38
N MET A 166 9.54 -4.47 -12.40
CA MET A 166 9.40 -3.78 -11.11
C MET A 166 9.66 -2.28 -11.12
N PRO A 167 10.44 -1.67 -12.04
CA PRO A 167 10.62 -0.23 -12.04
C PRO A 167 9.30 0.53 -12.16
N GLU A 168 8.38 0.00 -12.93
CA GLU A 168 7.07 0.58 -13.20
C GLU A 168 5.98 -0.46 -12.97
N TYR A 169 5.90 -1.02 -11.76
CA TYR A 169 4.87 -2.00 -11.45
C TYR A 169 3.48 -1.40 -11.73
N ASP A 170 3.06 -1.49 -13.00
CA ASP A 170 1.75 -1.06 -13.50
C ASP A 170 1.06 -2.28 -14.12
N PRO A 171 -0.15 -2.64 -13.67
CA PRO A 171 -0.94 -3.73 -14.25
C PRO A 171 -1.15 -3.62 -15.76
N ALA A 172 -1.16 -2.40 -16.30
CA ALA A 172 -1.28 -2.18 -17.73
C ALA A 172 0.01 -2.49 -18.51
N SER A 173 1.16 -2.56 -17.84
CA SER A 173 2.49 -2.78 -18.45
C SER A 173 3.12 -4.13 -18.08
N TRP A 174 2.32 -5.09 -17.57
CA TRP A 174 2.75 -6.48 -17.34
C TRP A 174 3.06 -7.23 -18.64
N SER A 175 3.72 -6.55 -19.54
CA SER A 175 4.20 -7.12 -20.79
C SER A 175 5.64 -6.71 -21.03
N VAL A 176 6.51 -7.68 -21.32
CA VAL A 176 7.91 -7.45 -21.64
C VAL A 176 8.20 -7.98 -23.03
N PRO A 177 8.74 -7.15 -23.95
CA PRO A 177 9.22 -7.65 -25.24
C PRO A 177 10.22 -8.80 -25.05
N VAL A 178 10.06 -9.87 -25.84
CA VAL A 178 10.94 -11.07 -25.76
C VAL A 178 12.41 -10.70 -25.85
N THR A 179 12.74 -9.68 -26.66
CA THR A 179 14.10 -9.16 -26.83
C THR A 179 14.74 -8.58 -25.57
N ARG A 180 13.95 -8.32 -24.52
CA ARG A 180 14.43 -7.84 -23.20
C ARG A 180 14.51 -8.91 -22.14
N LEU A 181 14.00 -10.13 -22.39
CA LEU A 181 13.90 -11.15 -21.37
C LEU A 181 15.26 -11.70 -20.91
N GLY A 182 16.28 -11.67 -21.76
CA GLY A 182 17.58 -12.28 -21.44
C GLY A 182 17.50 -13.81 -21.26
N GLY A 183 18.47 -14.37 -20.52
CA GLY A 183 18.49 -15.82 -20.22
C GLY A 183 18.33 -16.70 -21.45
N PRO A 184 17.36 -17.65 -21.47
CA PRO A 184 17.14 -18.53 -22.64
C PRO A 184 16.70 -17.78 -23.89
N PHE A 185 16.23 -16.53 -23.76
CA PHE A 185 15.69 -15.70 -24.84
C PHE A 185 16.70 -14.67 -25.40
N ALA A 186 17.92 -14.63 -24.89
CA ALA A 186 18.93 -13.62 -25.21
C ALA A 186 19.29 -13.52 -26.70
N SER A 187 19.14 -14.60 -27.47
CA SER A 187 19.44 -14.67 -28.91
C SER A 187 18.23 -14.48 -29.81
N LEU A 188 17.04 -14.24 -29.23
CA LEU A 188 15.80 -14.18 -30.00
C LEU A 188 15.60 -12.81 -30.65
N THR A 189 15.36 -12.87 -31.96
CA THR A 189 14.99 -11.70 -32.77
C THR A 189 13.51 -11.64 -33.15
N LYS A 190 12.72 -12.67 -32.71
CA LYS A 190 11.28 -12.75 -32.99
C LYS A 190 10.50 -11.68 -32.25
N HIS A 191 9.48 -11.16 -32.87
CA HIS A 191 8.50 -10.28 -32.24
C HIS A 191 7.59 -11.13 -31.34
N GLY A 192 7.63 -10.84 -30.04
CA GLY A 192 6.80 -11.50 -29.05
C GLY A 192 6.84 -10.74 -27.75
N VAL A 193 5.88 -11.02 -26.88
CA VAL A 193 5.70 -10.34 -25.59
C VAL A 193 5.45 -11.37 -24.50
N LEU A 194 6.21 -11.29 -23.41
CA LEU A 194 5.85 -11.97 -22.17
C LEU A 194 4.68 -11.21 -21.53
N VAL A 195 3.62 -11.92 -21.23
CA VAL A 195 2.44 -11.39 -20.55
C VAL A 195 2.30 -12.13 -19.22
N ILE A 196 2.07 -11.39 -18.14
CA ILE A 196 1.84 -11.97 -16.82
C ILE A 196 0.37 -11.74 -16.45
N ASP A 197 -0.35 -12.84 -16.15
CA ASP A 197 -1.68 -12.79 -15.54
C ASP A 197 -1.48 -12.54 -14.04
N ASP A 198 -1.42 -11.24 -13.72
CA ASP A 198 -1.10 -10.76 -12.38
C ASP A 198 -2.30 -10.91 -11.45
N ARG A 199 -2.08 -11.63 -10.36
CA ARG A 199 -3.06 -11.79 -9.28
C ARG A 199 -2.82 -10.85 -8.09
N PHE A 200 -1.68 -10.17 -8.04
CA PHE A 200 -1.36 -9.27 -6.93
C PHE A 200 -1.99 -7.89 -7.06
N CYS A 201 -2.19 -7.40 -8.28
CA CYS A 201 -2.76 -6.08 -8.52
C CYS A 201 -4.07 -5.82 -7.73
N PRO A 202 -5.08 -6.71 -7.73
CA PRO A 202 -6.30 -6.50 -6.97
C PRO A 202 -6.16 -6.70 -5.46
N HIS A 203 -5.07 -7.36 -4.99
CA HIS A 203 -4.87 -7.77 -3.59
C HIS A 203 -3.67 -7.12 -2.92
N GLY A 204 -2.99 -6.22 -3.63
CA GLY A 204 -1.90 -5.41 -3.08
C GLY A 204 -0.54 -6.10 -2.96
N ILE A 205 0.50 -5.26 -2.79
CA ILE A 205 1.91 -5.68 -2.75
C ILE A 205 2.71 -4.98 -1.64
N LEU A 206 2.07 -4.40 -0.66
CA LEU A 206 2.70 -3.56 0.36
C LEU A 206 4.01 -4.13 0.95
N PRO A 207 4.09 -5.39 1.44
CA PRO A 207 5.33 -5.91 2.01
C PRO A 207 6.50 -5.96 1.01
N TYR A 208 6.23 -6.30 -0.23
CA TYR A 208 7.23 -6.34 -1.30
C TYR A 208 7.66 -4.94 -1.72
N HIS A 209 6.73 -3.99 -1.69
CA HIS A 209 7.02 -2.60 -1.98
C HIS A 209 7.89 -1.95 -0.89
N LEU A 210 7.62 -2.23 0.37
CA LEU A 210 8.44 -1.79 1.51
C LEU A 210 9.90 -2.25 1.39
N GLU A 211 10.13 -3.52 1.03
CA GLU A 211 11.49 -4.02 0.80
C GLU A 211 12.19 -3.27 -0.35
N ARG A 212 11.45 -2.95 -1.41
CA ARG A 212 11.96 -2.13 -2.51
C ARG A 212 12.31 -0.71 -2.07
N CYS A 213 11.41 -0.05 -1.34
CA CYS A 213 11.63 1.31 -0.82
C CYS A 213 12.87 1.36 0.08
N HIS A 214 13.04 0.37 0.97
CA HIS A 214 14.22 0.26 1.81
C HIS A 214 15.51 0.19 0.98
N ARG A 215 15.57 -0.71 -0.02
CA ARG A 215 16.73 -0.82 -0.92
C ARG A 215 17.01 0.48 -1.68
N GLN A 216 15.98 1.18 -2.13
CA GLN A 216 16.14 2.48 -2.79
C GLN A 216 16.71 3.53 -1.85
N LEU A 217 16.32 3.53 -0.58
CA LEU A 217 16.85 4.42 0.45
C LEU A 217 18.32 4.10 0.74
N VAL A 218 18.71 2.81 0.84
CA VAL A 218 20.12 2.39 0.94
C VAL A 218 20.95 2.96 -0.22
N HIS A 219 20.44 2.84 -1.46
CA HIS A 219 21.12 3.39 -2.63
C HIS A 219 21.22 4.92 -2.60
N ALA A 220 20.20 5.63 -2.09
CA ALA A 220 20.23 7.08 -1.95
C ALA A 220 21.28 7.53 -0.93
N PHE A 221 21.41 6.81 0.19
CA PHE A 221 22.47 7.05 1.18
C PHE A 221 23.87 6.80 0.60
N ARG A 222 24.07 5.69 -0.15
CA ARG A 222 25.35 5.40 -0.83
C ARG A 222 25.73 6.46 -1.86
N ALA A 223 24.74 7.03 -2.53
CA ALA A 223 24.94 8.09 -3.51
C ALA A 223 25.13 9.47 -2.86
N GLU A 224 24.97 9.57 -1.54
CA GLU A 224 25.01 10.83 -0.80
C GLU A 224 24.08 11.91 -1.43
N ASP A 225 22.88 11.50 -1.86
CA ASP A 225 21.87 12.37 -2.48
C ASP A 225 20.81 12.79 -1.45
N PRO A 226 20.94 14.00 -0.85
CA PRO A 226 20.08 14.44 0.25
C PRO A 226 18.61 14.57 -0.16
N VAL A 227 18.34 14.96 -1.42
CA VAL A 227 16.96 15.11 -1.93
C VAL A 227 16.29 13.74 -2.00
N ARG A 228 16.98 12.75 -2.56
CA ARG A 228 16.46 11.38 -2.64
C ARG A 228 16.35 10.73 -1.26
N ILE A 229 17.31 10.98 -0.36
CA ILE A 229 17.25 10.46 1.02
C ILE A 229 15.98 10.95 1.70
N LEU A 230 15.73 12.26 1.71
CA LEU A 230 14.56 12.84 2.37
C LEU A 230 13.26 12.36 1.75
N ARG A 231 13.15 12.36 0.42
CA ARG A 231 11.96 11.90 -0.29
C ARG A 231 11.65 10.44 0.01
N LEU A 232 12.64 9.56 -0.15
CA LEU A 232 12.45 8.13 0.07
C LEU A 232 12.22 7.78 1.55
N SER A 233 12.78 8.56 2.48
CA SER A 233 12.49 8.43 3.91
C SER A 233 11.03 8.78 4.20
N ALA A 234 10.53 9.87 3.66
CA ALA A 234 9.13 10.27 3.85
C ALA A 234 8.16 9.23 3.27
N GLU A 235 8.43 8.76 2.05
CA GLU A 235 7.63 7.73 1.39
C GLU A 235 7.68 6.37 2.12
N LEU A 236 8.85 5.93 2.58
CA LEU A 236 9.00 4.69 3.35
C LEU A 236 8.22 4.76 4.67
N GLY A 237 8.26 5.91 5.35
CA GLY A 237 7.50 6.10 6.58
C GLY A 237 5.98 6.06 6.34
N HIS A 238 5.49 6.56 5.20
CA HIS A 238 4.10 6.42 4.80
C HIS A 238 3.68 4.94 4.68
N TYR A 239 4.38 4.15 3.83
CA TYR A 239 4.03 2.74 3.65
C TYR A 239 4.23 1.89 4.91
N LEU A 240 5.14 2.28 5.81
CA LEU A 240 5.22 1.67 7.15
C LEU A 240 3.98 2.03 7.97
N GLY A 241 3.44 3.26 7.84
CA GLY A 241 2.16 3.64 8.40
C GLY A 241 1.07 2.68 7.98
N ASP A 242 0.87 2.53 6.66
CA ASP A 242 -0.12 1.60 6.09
C ASP A 242 0.07 0.16 6.59
N ALA A 243 1.32 -0.31 6.66
CA ALA A 243 1.62 -1.65 7.16
C ALA A 243 1.24 -1.86 8.63
N HIS A 244 1.13 -0.78 9.42
CA HIS A 244 0.69 -0.84 10.81
C HIS A 244 -0.82 -0.69 10.98
N VAL A 245 -1.56 -0.36 9.93
CA VAL A 245 -3.03 -0.33 9.93
C VAL A 245 -3.57 -1.73 9.69
N PRO A 246 -4.30 -2.35 10.63
CA PRO A 246 -4.84 -3.70 10.46
C PRO A 246 -5.68 -3.84 9.19
N LEU A 247 -6.50 -2.85 8.90
CA LEU A 247 -7.43 -2.88 7.77
C LEU A 247 -6.75 -2.84 6.39
N HIS A 248 -5.50 -2.39 6.28
CA HIS A 248 -4.69 -2.52 5.06
C HIS A 248 -4.23 -3.96 4.77
N THR A 249 -4.54 -4.91 5.66
CA THR A 249 -4.14 -6.32 5.48
C THR A 249 -5.30 -7.26 5.15
N SER A 250 -6.51 -6.73 4.93
CA SER A 250 -7.72 -7.50 4.67
C SER A 250 -8.51 -6.97 3.49
N LYS A 251 -9.11 -7.87 2.72
CA LYS A 251 -10.07 -7.52 1.68
C LYS A 251 -11.30 -6.79 2.24
N ASN A 252 -11.67 -7.07 3.49
CA ASN A 252 -12.75 -6.36 4.19
C ASN A 252 -12.27 -5.04 4.83
N TYR A 253 -11.35 -4.36 4.17
CA TYR A 253 -10.64 -3.19 4.67
C TYR A 253 -11.54 -2.06 5.16
N ASN A 254 -12.70 -1.86 4.56
CA ASN A 254 -13.65 -0.79 4.92
C ASN A 254 -14.95 -1.32 5.58
N GLY A 255 -14.99 -2.62 5.93
CA GLY A 255 -16.18 -3.25 6.50
C GLY A 255 -17.28 -3.55 5.48
N GLN A 256 -17.04 -3.37 4.19
CA GLN A 256 -18.00 -3.53 3.10
C GLN A 256 -18.54 -4.97 2.99
N LEU A 257 -17.81 -5.97 3.48
CA LEU A 257 -18.28 -7.36 3.50
C LEU A 257 -19.09 -7.70 4.75
N THR A 258 -19.09 -6.81 5.76
CA THR A 258 -19.76 -6.99 7.05
C THR A 258 -20.79 -5.90 7.37
N GLY A 259 -21.06 -5.00 6.40
CA GLY A 259 -21.97 -3.88 6.57
C GLY A 259 -21.51 -2.83 7.57
N GLN A 260 -20.19 -2.63 7.66
CA GLN A 260 -19.51 -1.67 8.56
C GLN A 260 -18.77 -0.60 7.76
N ASP A 261 -19.39 -0.17 6.63
CA ASP A 261 -18.79 0.81 5.74
C ASP A 261 -18.27 2.06 6.46
N GLY A 262 -17.02 2.44 6.16
CA GLY A 262 -16.36 3.58 6.77
C GLY A 262 -15.51 3.26 8.01
N ILE A 263 -15.42 1.98 8.41
CA ILE A 263 -14.63 1.57 9.58
C ILE A 263 -13.14 1.86 9.41
N HIS A 264 -12.64 1.85 8.18
CA HIS A 264 -11.26 2.20 7.85
C HIS A 264 -10.94 3.63 8.31
N ALA A 265 -11.64 4.60 7.75
CA ALA A 265 -11.47 6.01 8.13
C ALA A 265 -11.79 6.24 9.61
N PHE A 266 -12.67 5.45 10.20
CA PHE A 266 -12.98 5.55 11.62
C PHE A 266 -11.76 5.17 12.47
N TRP A 267 -11.10 4.06 12.16
CA TRP A 267 -9.93 3.57 12.91
C TRP A 267 -8.68 4.42 12.63
N GLU A 268 -8.33 4.61 11.36
CA GLU A 268 -7.05 5.20 10.95
C GLU A 268 -7.02 6.72 11.05
N SER A 269 -8.18 7.38 10.83
CA SER A 269 -8.23 8.83 10.75
C SER A 269 -8.94 9.43 11.94
N ARG A 270 -10.18 9.02 12.20
CA ARG A 270 -11.01 9.67 13.22
C ARG A 270 -10.46 9.52 14.64
N ILE A 271 -9.98 8.32 14.98
CA ILE A 271 -9.41 8.08 16.30
C ILE A 271 -8.13 8.89 16.51
N PRO A 272 -7.12 8.86 15.63
CA PRO A 272 -5.93 9.69 15.77
C PRO A 272 -6.23 11.18 15.82
N GLU A 273 -7.11 11.70 14.98
CA GLU A 273 -7.46 13.12 14.97
C GLU A 273 -8.07 13.61 16.28
N LEU A 274 -8.86 12.75 16.94
CA LEU A 274 -9.54 13.13 18.19
C LEU A 274 -8.68 12.96 19.43
N PHE A 275 -7.75 11.99 19.44
CA PHE A 275 -7.11 11.55 20.66
C PHE A 275 -5.58 11.56 20.63
N ALA A 276 -4.97 11.52 19.44
CA ALA A 276 -3.52 11.33 19.32
C ALA A 276 -2.70 12.47 19.94
N ALA A 277 -3.16 13.73 19.84
CA ALA A 277 -2.44 14.87 20.38
C ALA A 277 -2.48 14.96 21.92
N ASP A 278 -3.62 14.59 22.51
CA ASP A 278 -3.89 14.90 23.91
C ASP A 278 -3.84 13.67 24.82
N SER A 279 -3.97 12.45 24.24
CA SER A 279 -4.22 11.24 25.03
C SER A 279 -3.22 10.11 24.80
N PHE A 280 -2.45 10.13 23.69
CA PHE A 280 -1.50 9.06 23.37
C PHE A 280 -0.09 9.41 23.87
N ASP A 281 0.61 8.39 24.38
CA ASP A 281 2.03 8.51 24.76
C ASP A 281 2.92 8.02 23.61
N TYR A 282 3.83 8.87 23.14
CA TYR A 282 4.74 8.58 22.02
C TYR A 282 6.20 8.33 22.45
N PHE A 283 6.46 8.11 23.73
CA PHE A 283 7.79 7.71 24.15
C PHE A 283 8.07 6.27 23.76
N VAL A 284 8.76 6.06 22.63
CA VAL A 284 8.97 4.73 22.00
C VAL A 284 10.41 4.21 22.13
N GLY A 285 11.36 5.07 22.58
CA GLY A 285 12.76 4.72 22.68
C GLY A 285 13.56 4.98 21.37
N PRO A 286 14.89 4.68 21.40
CA PRO A 286 15.77 4.91 20.26
C PRO A 286 15.57 3.83 19.17
N ALA A 287 15.81 4.24 17.92
CA ALA A 287 15.91 3.33 16.78
C ALA A 287 17.10 2.37 16.95
N TYR A 288 16.97 1.18 16.40
CA TYR A 288 17.99 0.14 16.40
C TYR A 288 18.11 -0.49 15.00
N PHE A 289 19.24 -1.12 14.75
CA PHE A 289 19.49 -1.81 13.48
C PHE A 289 18.64 -3.09 13.37
N LEU A 290 18.07 -3.30 12.19
CA LEU A 290 17.28 -4.49 11.84
C LEU A 290 18.17 -5.44 11.01
N ASP A 291 18.47 -6.61 11.54
CA ASP A 291 19.33 -7.60 10.88
C ASP A 291 18.66 -8.21 9.62
N ASP A 292 17.33 -8.35 9.64
CA ASP A 292 16.53 -8.88 8.53
C ASP A 292 15.32 -8.00 8.27
N ILE A 293 15.47 -7.13 7.28
CA ILE A 293 14.44 -6.17 6.84
C ILE A 293 13.17 -6.89 6.38
N ARG A 294 13.32 -7.99 5.63
CA ARG A 294 12.18 -8.76 5.13
C ARG A 294 11.39 -9.39 6.26
N ALA A 295 12.07 -10.03 7.19
CA ALA A 295 11.42 -10.62 8.38
C ALA A 295 10.72 -9.54 9.22
N ALA A 296 11.33 -8.36 9.39
CA ALA A 296 10.71 -7.24 10.11
C ALA A 296 9.44 -6.74 9.42
N ILE A 297 9.45 -6.57 8.09
CA ILE A 297 8.26 -6.17 7.31
C ILE A 297 7.13 -7.17 7.52
N TRP A 298 7.39 -8.44 7.30
CA TRP A 298 6.35 -9.47 7.39
C TRP A 298 5.82 -9.65 8.81
N LYS A 299 6.66 -9.48 9.82
CA LYS A 299 6.22 -9.43 11.22
C LYS A 299 5.21 -8.31 11.45
N ILE A 300 5.49 -7.09 10.97
CA ILE A 300 4.57 -5.94 11.07
C ILE A 300 3.22 -6.26 10.40
N ILE A 301 3.25 -6.81 9.19
CA ILE A 301 2.04 -7.18 8.43
C ILE A 301 1.20 -8.21 9.18
N PHE A 302 1.80 -9.28 9.69
CA PHE A 302 1.06 -10.31 10.43
C PHE A 302 0.51 -9.79 11.76
N GLU A 303 1.28 -9.00 12.50
CA GLU A 303 0.80 -8.35 13.72
C GLU A 303 -0.39 -7.43 13.44
N SER A 304 -0.38 -6.71 12.31
CA SER A 304 -1.51 -5.90 11.87
C SER A 304 -2.72 -6.76 11.54
N HIS A 305 -2.51 -7.83 10.77
CA HIS A 305 -3.61 -8.71 10.36
C HIS A 305 -4.33 -9.36 11.54
N CYS A 306 -3.61 -9.73 12.58
CA CYS A 306 -4.20 -10.26 13.80
C CYS A 306 -5.20 -9.29 14.48
N GLY A 307 -5.08 -7.98 14.23
CA GLY A 307 -5.97 -6.97 14.81
C GLY A 307 -7.26 -6.72 14.04
N VAL A 308 -7.44 -7.31 12.83
CA VAL A 308 -8.59 -7.03 11.95
C VAL A 308 -9.92 -7.44 12.60
N GLU A 309 -10.00 -8.68 13.09
CA GLU A 309 -11.25 -9.19 13.66
C GLU A 309 -11.66 -8.44 14.94
N ASP A 310 -10.68 -8.04 15.76
CA ASP A 310 -10.94 -7.24 16.96
C ASP A 310 -11.59 -5.89 16.62
N ILE A 311 -11.14 -5.23 15.55
CA ILE A 311 -11.71 -3.97 15.06
C ILE A 311 -13.16 -4.18 14.63
N LEU A 312 -13.39 -5.15 13.77
CA LEU A 312 -14.72 -5.45 13.21
C LEU A 312 -15.70 -5.86 14.31
N GLN A 313 -15.28 -6.75 15.20
CA GLN A 313 -16.13 -7.23 16.29
C GLN A 313 -16.43 -6.15 17.33
N THR A 314 -15.44 -5.32 17.65
CA THR A 314 -15.60 -4.21 18.61
C THR A 314 -16.59 -3.18 18.09
N GLU A 315 -16.46 -2.78 16.83
CA GLU A 315 -17.38 -1.80 16.21
C GLU A 315 -18.80 -2.39 16.12
N ARG A 316 -18.94 -3.63 15.64
CA ARG A 316 -20.24 -4.31 15.55
C ARG A 316 -20.97 -4.37 16.89
N THR A 317 -20.24 -4.73 17.96
CA THR A 317 -20.78 -4.81 19.30
C THR A 317 -21.16 -3.43 19.82
N LEU A 318 -20.31 -2.43 19.64
CA LEU A 318 -20.59 -1.06 20.06
C LEU A 318 -21.80 -0.49 19.33
N ARG A 319 -21.85 -0.65 18.02
CA ARG A 319 -22.94 -0.17 17.16
C ARG A 319 -24.29 -0.75 17.58
N SER A 320 -24.34 -2.04 17.93
CA SER A 320 -25.59 -2.72 18.34
C SER A 320 -26.19 -2.17 19.62
N VAL A 321 -25.41 -1.52 20.47
CA VAL A 321 -25.87 -0.96 21.78
C VAL A 321 -25.91 0.57 21.79
N THR A 322 -25.50 1.22 20.70
CA THR A 322 -25.50 2.68 20.60
C THR A 322 -26.65 3.13 19.71
N PRO A 323 -27.55 4.04 20.15
CA PRO A 323 -28.60 4.60 19.31
C PRO A 323 -28.02 5.22 18.02
N GLU A 324 -28.73 5.06 16.89
CA GLU A 324 -28.25 5.50 15.56
C GLU A 324 -27.93 7.02 15.52
N ASP A 325 -28.73 7.84 16.19
CA ASP A 325 -28.55 9.29 16.30
C ASP A 325 -27.34 9.70 17.15
N GLN A 326 -26.69 8.77 17.84
CA GLN A 326 -25.48 8.98 18.62
C GLN A 326 -24.23 8.41 17.96
N GLN A 327 -24.36 7.66 16.86
CA GLN A 327 -23.23 7.07 16.16
C GLN A 327 -22.54 8.09 15.25
N TYR A 328 -23.30 8.89 14.51
CA TYR A 328 -22.78 9.84 13.54
C TYR A 328 -23.29 11.25 13.76
N CYS A 329 -22.42 12.23 13.58
CA CYS A 329 -22.68 13.65 13.75
C CYS A 329 -22.22 14.42 12.51
N PHE A 330 -22.83 15.59 12.25
CA PHE A 330 -22.35 16.53 11.24
C PHE A 330 -21.36 17.49 11.86
N GLU A 331 -20.14 17.52 11.35
CA GLU A 331 -19.08 18.43 11.79
C GLU A 331 -18.57 19.29 10.63
N PRO A 332 -18.24 20.58 10.89
CA PRO A 332 -17.66 21.44 9.85
C PRO A 332 -16.23 21.01 9.53
N ARG A 333 -15.94 20.84 8.22
CA ARG A 333 -14.60 20.50 7.71
C ARG A 333 -14.37 21.15 6.35
N GLY A 334 -13.23 21.79 6.19
CA GLY A 334 -12.85 22.38 4.91
C GLY A 334 -13.91 23.30 4.29
N GLY A 335 -14.79 23.93 5.11
CA GLY A 335 -15.90 24.76 4.64
C GLY A 335 -17.20 24.01 4.31
N SER A 336 -17.27 22.69 4.47
CA SER A 336 -18.47 21.86 4.31
C SER A 336 -18.83 21.12 5.59
N LEU A 337 -20.12 20.71 5.72
CA LEU A 337 -20.57 19.83 6.77
C LEU A 337 -20.39 18.37 6.31
N THR A 338 -19.63 17.60 7.06
CA THR A 338 -19.39 16.18 6.79
C THR A 338 -19.92 15.30 7.92
N MET A 339 -20.50 14.16 7.57
CA MET A 339 -20.96 13.18 8.54
C MET A 339 -19.79 12.37 9.06
N GLN A 340 -19.66 12.27 10.38
CA GLN A 340 -18.53 11.71 11.08
C GLN A 340 -18.99 10.86 12.27
N ALA A 341 -18.18 9.89 12.70
CA ALA A 341 -18.39 9.25 13.99
C ALA A 341 -18.38 10.31 15.10
N CYS A 342 -19.45 10.38 15.89
CA CYS A 342 -19.56 11.32 17.00
C CYS A 342 -18.41 11.10 18.00
N ARG A 343 -17.91 12.17 18.61
CA ARG A 343 -16.78 12.11 19.55
C ARG A 343 -16.99 11.06 20.66
N ASN A 344 -18.20 10.98 21.23
CA ASN A 344 -18.50 10.01 22.30
C ASN A 344 -18.50 8.57 21.78
N TYR A 345 -19.02 8.34 20.58
CA TYR A 345 -18.97 7.04 19.91
C TYR A 345 -17.54 6.64 19.59
N ALA A 346 -16.74 7.57 19.09
CA ALA A 346 -15.32 7.36 18.84
C ALA A 346 -14.52 7.08 20.12
N ALA A 347 -14.80 7.79 21.21
CA ALA A 347 -14.18 7.54 22.51
C ALA A 347 -14.51 6.15 23.04
N ALA A 348 -15.77 5.73 22.92
CA ALA A 348 -16.21 4.40 23.35
C ALA A 348 -15.59 3.29 22.49
N PHE A 349 -15.42 3.51 21.19
CA PHE A 349 -14.74 2.60 20.29
C PHE A 349 -13.26 2.46 20.65
N ASN A 350 -12.54 3.58 20.75
CA ASN A 350 -11.12 3.60 21.13
C ASN A 350 -10.86 2.93 22.49
N ALA A 351 -11.72 3.20 23.48
CA ALA A 351 -11.60 2.57 24.80
C ALA A 351 -11.76 1.04 24.75
N ARG A 352 -12.70 0.53 23.92
CA ARG A 352 -12.92 -0.92 23.76
C ARG A 352 -11.83 -1.61 22.94
N LEU A 353 -11.14 -0.89 22.06
CA LEU A 353 -9.94 -1.37 21.36
C LEU A 353 -8.72 -1.49 22.28
N ASN A 354 -8.85 -1.10 23.57
CA ASN A 354 -7.82 -1.28 24.59
C ASN A 354 -6.42 -0.76 24.18
N GLY A 355 -6.37 0.43 23.59
CA GLY A 355 -5.13 1.09 23.19
C GLY A 355 -4.51 0.57 21.89
N GLN A 356 -5.23 -0.23 21.11
CA GLN A 356 -4.70 -0.81 19.86
C GLN A 356 -4.20 0.28 18.90
N VAL A 357 -4.97 1.38 18.69
CA VAL A 357 -4.57 2.47 17.78
C VAL A 357 -3.28 3.12 18.22
N GLU A 358 -3.19 3.50 19.50
CA GLU A 358 -1.98 4.08 20.09
C GLU A 358 -0.78 3.13 19.96
N GLN A 359 -0.96 1.85 20.30
CA GLN A 359 0.10 0.84 20.21
C GLN A 359 0.61 0.69 18.78
N ARG A 360 -0.29 0.66 17.77
CA ARG A 360 0.13 0.56 16.36
C ARG A 360 0.87 1.81 15.90
N MET A 361 0.43 3.01 16.31
CA MET A 361 1.15 4.25 16.01
C MET A 361 2.53 4.28 16.67
N ARG A 362 2.66 3.89 17.94
CA ARG A 362 3.95 3.80 18.66
C ARG A 362 4.91 2.82 17.97
N SER A 363 4.41 1.64 17.61
CA SER A 363 5.20 0.63 16.90
C SER A 363 5.66 1.15 15.54
N CYS A 364 4.80 1.88 14.82
CA CYS A 364 5.13 2.49 13.54
C CYS A 364 6.21 3.57 13.66
N ILE A 365 6.12 4.47 14.65
CA ILE A 365 7.11 5.51 14.91
C ILE A 365 8.50 4.89 15.11
N LEU A 366 8.59 3.87 15.98
CA LEU A 366 9.86 3.18 16.24
C LEU A 366 10.36 2.43 14.99
N ALA A 367 9.47 1.69 14.32
CA ALA A 367 9.81 0.96 13.10
C ALA A 367 10.36 1.90 12.02
N THR A 368 9.71 3.05 11.80
CA THR A 368 10.15 4.04 10.81
C THR A 368 11.59 4.50 11.08
N GLY A 369 11.91 4.83 12.33
CA GLY A 369 13.29 5.17 12.71
C GLY A 369 14.27 4.01 12.53
N CYS A 370 13.87 2.79 12.90
CA CYS A 370 14.69 1.59 12.69
C CYS A 370 14.98 1.32 11.22
N PHE A 371 13.98 1.46 10.33
CA PHE A 371 14.17 1.29 8.88
C PHE A 371 15.07 2.37 8.28
N TRP A 372 14.93 3.63 8.67
CA TRP A 372 15.83 4.70 8.22
C TRP A 372 17.26 4.47 8.69
N MET A 373 17.45 4.13 9.98
CA MET A 373 18.76 3.82 10.54
C MET A 373 19.39 2.60 9.86
N SER A 374 18.62 1.53 9.64
CA SER A 374 19.13 0.32 8.98
C SER A 374 19.60 0.60 7.56
N ALA A 375 18.84 1.39 6.80
CA ALA A 375 19.24 1.80 5.45
C ALA A 375 20.54 2.62 5.46
N TRP A 376 20.73 3.50 6.43
CA TRP A 376 21.94 4.28 6.60
C TRP A 376 23.13 3.39 6.98
N VAL A 377 22.95 2.43 7.90
CA VAL A 377 23.99 1.45 8.29
C VAL A 377 24.39 0.57 7.11
N GLU A 378 23.42 0.00 6.37
CA GLU A 378 23.68 -0.82 5.19
C GLU A 378 24.39 -0.04 4.06
N ALA A 379 24.20 1.27 4.01
CA ALA A 379 24.89 2.14 3.06
C ALA A 379 26.34 2.42 3.42
N GLY A 380 26.81 2.01 4.60
CA GLY A 380 28.17 2.27 5.09
C GLY A 380 28.29 3.54 5.96
N GLN A 381 27.18 4.01 6.51
CA GLN A 381 27.10 5.13 7.44
C GLN A 381 27.71 6.44 6.88
N PRO A 382 27.25 6.91 5.71
CA PRO A 382 27.76 8.16 5.14
C PRO A 382 27.57 9.34 6.11
N ASP A 383 28.51 10.29 6.06
CA ASP A 383 28.48 11.49 6.91
C ASP A 383 27.38 12.46 6.43
N LEU A 384 26.26 12.44 7.11
CA LEU A 384 25.08 13.27 6.75
C LEU A 384 25.28 14.75 7.06
N LEU A 385 26.20 15.12 7.96
CA LEU A 385 26.46 16.52 8.28
C LEU A 385 27.10 17.26 7.09
N ARG A 386 27.91 16.57 6.28
CA ARG A 386 28.45 17.14 5.03
C ARG A 386 27.37 17.45 3.99
N LEU A 387 26.22 16.75 4.05
CA LEU A 387 25.12 16.98 3.12
C LEU A 387 24.29 18.20 3.50
N TYR A 388 24.38 18.64 4.76
CA TYR A 388 23.69 19.82 5.27
C TYR A 388 24.19 21.12 4.63
N ASP A 389 25.52 21.25 4.45
CA ASP A 389 26.16 22.47 3.86
C ASP A 389 25.88 22.63 2.35
N LYS A 390 25.52 21.56 1.67
CA LYS A 390 24.95 21.66 0.33
C LYS A 390 23.55 22.22 0.48
N LYS A 391 23.39 23.58 0.57
CA LYS A 391 22.11 24.28 0.51
C LYS A 391 21.33 23.73 -0.68
N THR A 392 20.65 22.64 -0.47
CA THR A 392 19.59 22.18 -1.33
C THR A 392 18.44 23.17 -1.12
N SER A 393 18.47 24.24 -1.94
CA SER A 393 17.20 24.85 -2.28
C SER A 393 16.39 23.70 -2.91
N LEU A 394 15.64 22.99 -2.10
CA LEU A 394 14.51 22.20 -2.53
C LEU A 394 13.57 23.23 -3.15
N GLY A 395 13.88 23.62 -4.40
CA GLY A 395 13.05 24.48 -5.19
C GLY A 395 11.71 23.83 -5.22
N ASP A 396 10.72 24.63 -4.91
CA ASP A 396 9.32 24.32 -4.92
C ASP A 396 8.94 23.64 -6.26
N THR A 397 9.11 22.31 -6.33
CA THR A 397 8.71 21.48 -7.48
C THR A 397 7.22 21.18 -7.43
N THR A 398 6.44 22.01 -6.73
CA THR A 398 4.98 22.01 -6.81
C THR A 398 4.48 22.61 -8.14
N LYS A 399 5.16 22.35 -9.26
CA LYS A 399 4.49 22.40 -10.56
C LYS A 399 3.70 21.12 -10.71
N SER A 400 2.51 21.15 -10.11
CA SER A 400 1.46 20.17 -10.31
C SER A 400 1.23 19.94 -11.80
N THR A 401 1.52 18.75 -12.26
CA THR A 401 0.89 18.24 -13.49
C THR A 401 -0.62 18.28 -13.24
N PRO A 402 -1.43 18.88 -14.14
CA PRO A 402 -2.86 18.89 -13.95
C PRO A 402 -3.37 17.46 -13.80
N PRO A 403 -4.28 17.18 -12.86
CA PRO A 403 -4.80 15.84 -12.66
C PRO A 403 -5.50 15.38 -13.94
N LEU A 404 -5.01 14.30 -14.52
CA LEU A 404 -5.78 13.52 -15.50
C LEU A 404 -7.04 13.04 -14.77
N ALA A 405 -8.20 13.25 -15.40
CA ALA A 405 -9.46 12.82 -14.83
C ALA A 405 -9.40 11.35 -14.43
N PRO A 406 -9.66 11.01 -13.18
CA PRO A 406 -9.47 9.65 -12.69
C PRO A 406 -10.49 8.71 -13.34
N SER A 407 -10.04 7.59 -13.87
CA SER A 407 -10.92 6.47 -14.17
C SER A 407 -11.15 5.69 -12.86
N TRP A 408 -12.28 5.93 -12.23
CA TRP A 408 -12.66 5.47 -10.90
C TRP A 408 -12.78 3.95 -10.70
N GLN A 409 -12.62 3.16 -11.75
CA GLN A 409 -12.90 1.72 -11.72
C GLN A 409 -11.87 0.85 -10.99
N TRP A 410 -10.71 1.38 -10.62
CA TRP A 410 -9.60 0.61 -10.03
C TRP A 410 -9.07 1.19 -8.71
N LEU A 411 -9.63 2.30 -8.24
CA LEU A 411 -9.38 2.79 -6.88
C LEU A 411 -10.31 2.07 -5.90
N ARG A 412 -9.79 1.67 -4.76
CA ARG A 412 -10.63 1.32 -3.62
C ARG A 412 -11.43 2.56 -3.25
N GLN A 413 -12.77 2.45 -3.19
CA GLN A 413 -13.68 3.61 -3.14
C GLN A 413 -13.59 4.45 -1.87
N HIS A 414 -12.83 4.04 -0.85
CA HIS A 414 -12.87 4.62 0.49
C HIS A 414 -11.49 4.81 1.14
N GLU A 415 -10.44 4.78 0.37
CA GLU A 415 -9.10 5.14 0.85
C GLU A 415 -8.74 6.57 0.47
#